data_fc67a784eabf2af8ea34bda2821d5d7a
#
_entry.id   fc67a784eabf2af8ea34bda2821d5d7a
#
_cell.length_a   1.000
_cell.length_b   1.000
_cell.length_c   1.000
_cell.angle_alpha   90.00
_cell.angle_beta   90.00
_cell.angle_gamma   90.00
#
_symmetry.space_group_name_H-M   'P 1'
#
loop_
_entity.id
_entity.type
_entity.pdbx_description
1 polymer ?
#
loop_
_entity_poly.entity_id
_entity_poly.type
_entity_poly.pdbx_seq_one_letter_code
_entity_poly.pdbx_strand_id
1 'polypeptide(L)'
;MALSKIKEEKTINNERKRWEMPDTYVILFLVLLAAVLATYLVPSGIFERETVDGVERVIPGTYSQVDSSWLSPMDIFTSIQMGMVQSADIIFMVLFTGGAFEIIERSGALRGAINSAVRLTRGKEFWMIAIVSTLFAVGGAVGAVANAVIAFVAIGVIIARTLRLDPIIAVAITFGANFAGFNVGFINPYTVGIAQNIADLPMFSGALFRIIVFVIILSLTIWYTWRYAKKIMKDPSKSIIGVYQDDEETESLTEAFTLRHKILLSCVGLGLGFFVYASIEMGWTINHMAAFFVLLGLVSGIIAGMHYNTIAITFLQGTQKLVYGALVVGLARAVIVVLEDGQVLDTIVHALSVPLENLPSVLAAIGMFISSAFLNFLVNSGSGQAMISMPMLAPLADMVGVTRQVAVQAFQFGDGLTNSIFPTSGILMASLAVAGVPWTKWLKFIFPLFIAWVVIAIIMLTIGVMINWGPF
;
A
#
# COMPACT_ATOMS: atom_id res chain seq x y z
N MET A 1 30.05 -44.11 -18.16
CA MET A 1 28.98 -43.16 -18.50
C MET A 1 27.89 -43.05 -17.43
N ALA A 2 27.46 -44.08 -16.70
CA ALA A 2 26.48 -44.00 -15.60
C ALA A 2 27.05 -43.38 -14.31
N LEU A 3 28.33 -43.65 -13.98
CA LEU A 3 28.99 -43.09 -12.76
C LEU A 3 29.36 -41.61 -12.87
N SER A 4 29.48 -41.04 -14.08
CA SER A 4 29.68 -39.60 -14.27
C SER A 4 28.39 -38.81 -14.06
N LYS A 5 27.23 -39.33 -14.48
CA LYS A 5 25.93 -38.70 -14.23
C LYS A 5 25.54 -38.67 -12.76
N ILE A 6 25.87 -39.72 -11.99
CA ILE A 6 25.61 -39.75 -10.52
C ILE A 6 26.51 -38.76 -9.75
N LYS A 7 27.71 -38.46 -10.27
CA LYS A 7 28.58 -37.44 -9.69
C LYS A 7 28.12 -36.03 -10.03
N GLU A 8 27.61 -35.80 -11.23
CA GLU A 8 27.02 -34.47 -11.58
C GLU A 8 25.73 -34.19 -10.79
N GLU A 9 24.83 -35.16 -10.61
CA GLU A 9 23.64 -35.00 -9.77
C GLU A 9 23.98 -34.77 -8.29
N LYS A 10 25.06 -35.34 -7.76
CA LYS A 10 25.50 -35.07 -6.37
C LYS A 10 26.21 -33.73 -6.21
N THR A 11 26.77 -33.17 -7.28
CA THR A 11 27.43 -31.85 -7.24
C THR A 11 26.42 -30.71 -7.31
N ILE A 12 25.29 -30.92 -7.97
CA ILE A 12 24.16 -29.95 -8.04
C ILE A 12 23.42 -29.84 -6.70
N ASN A 13 23.49 -30.86 -5.83
CA ASN A 13 22.75 -30.89 -4.57
C ASN A 13 23.55 -30.36 -3.36
N ASN A 14 24.76 -29.80 -3.56
CA ASN A 14 25.61 -29.26 -2.51
C ASN A 14 25.88 -27.75 -2.62
N GLU A 15 25.10 -27.02 -3.44
CA GLU A 15 24.97 -25.60 -3.25
C GLU A 15 24.32 -25.40 -1.88
N ARG A 16 25.08 -24.82 -0.95
CA ARG A 16 24.60 -24.37 0.36
C ARG A 16 23.23 -23.75 0.14
N LYS A 17 22.16 -24.34 0.71
CA LYS A 17 20.82 -23.75 0.74
C LYS A 17 20.99 -22.32 1.24
N ARG A 18 21.15 -21.37 0.33
CA ARG A 18 21.01 -19.95 0.67
C ARG A 18 19.61 -19.86 1.25
N TRP A 19 19.52 -19.35 2.44
CA TRP A 19 18.25 -19.12 3.12
C TRP A 19 17.45 -18.18 2.23
N GLU A 20 16.55 -18.73 1.43
CA GLU A 20 15.62 -17.97 0.60
C GLU A 20 14.42 -17.62 1.49
N MET A 21 14.01 -16.35 1.46
CA MET A 21 12.81 -15.94 2.18
C MET A 21 11.61 -16.73 1.64
N PRO A 22 10.73 -17.22 2.53
CA PRO A 22 9.51 -17.91 2.13
C PRO A 22 8.66 -17.07 1.18
N ASP A 23 7.85 -17.74 0.36
CA ASP A 23 6.83 -17.08 -0.46
C ASP A 23 5.85 -16.28 0.41
N THR A 24 5.27 -15.22 -0.15
CA THR A 24 4.35 -14.34 0.57
C THR A 24 3.14 -15.07 1.15
N TYR A 25 2.60 -16.07 0.44
CA TYR A 25 1.52 -16.90 0.97
C TYR A 25 1.93 -17.68 2.22
N VAL A 26 3.15 -18.22 2.22
CA VAL A 26 3.69 -18.93 3.40
C VAL A 26 3.83 -17.96 4.57
N ILE A 27 4.37 -16.76 4.32
CA ILE A 27 4.51 -15.74 5.37
C ILE A 27 3.15 -15.37 5.96
N LEU A 28 2.17 -15.05 5.11
CA LEU A 28 0.83 -14.68 5.57
C LEU A 28 0.10 -15.83 6.28
N PHE A 29 0.30 -17.05 5.81
CA PHE A 29 -0.25 -18.23 6.51
C PHE A 29 0.38 -18.43 7.90
N LEU A 30 1.68 -18.19 8.03
CA LEU A 30 2.34 -18.21 9.35
C LEU A 30 1.85 -17.09 10.25
N VAL A 31 1.59 -15.90 9.71
CA VAL A 31 0.98 -14.78 10.46
C VAL A 31 -0.44 -15.14 10.88
N LEU A 32 -1.23 -15.78 10.01
CA LEU A 32 -2.57 -16.27 10.34
C LEU A 32 -2.53 -17.30 11.49
N LEU A 33 -1.60 -18.26 11.43
CA LEU A 33 -1.41 -19.23 12.53
C LEU A 33 -0.98 -18.53 13.82
N ALA A 34 -0.13 -17.52 13.75
CA ALA A 34 0.24 -16.72 14.92
C ALA A 34 -0.95 -15.94 15.50
N ALA A 35 -1.83 -15.41 14.65
CA ALA A 35 -3.08 -14.77 15.08
C ALA A 35 -4.01 -15.77 15.78
N VAL A 36 -4.17 -16.98 15.21
CA VAL A 36 -4.93 -18.08 15.86
C VAL A 36 -4.31 -18.42 17.21
N LEU A 37 -3.00 -18.57 17.30
CA LEU A 37 -2.33 -18.83 18.57
C LEU A 37 -2.58 -17.71 19.59
N ALA A 38 -2.59 -16.47 19.12
CA ALA A 38 -2.90 -15.31 19.97
C ALA A 38 -4.31 -15.42 20.59
N THR A 39 -5.33 -15.95 19.86
CA THR A 39 -6.69 -16.12 20.43
C THR A 39 -6.76 -17.14 21.55
N TYR A 40 -5.77 -18.04 21.67
CA TYR A 40 -5.69 -18.99 22.78
C TYR A 40 -4.84 -18.47 23.96
N LEU A 41 -3.92 -17.54 23.71
CA LEU A 41 -2.96 -17.05 24.71
C LEU A 41 -3.38 -15.72 25.33
N VAL A 42 -4.09 -14.89 24.56
CA VAL A 42 -4.54 -13.55 24.97
C VAL A 42 -5.99 -13.67 25.48
N PRO A 43 -6.31 -13.16 26.68
CA PRO A 43 -7.68 -13.14 27.17
C PRO A 43 -8.61 -12.38 26.22
N SER A 44 -9.80 -12.92 25.97
CA SER A 44 -10.82 -12.22 25.19
C SER A 44 -11.33 -11.02 25.97
N GLY A 45 -11.57 -9.91 25.29
CA GLY A 45 -12.05 -8.68 25.87
C GLY A 45 -12.67 -7.78 24.84
N ILE A 46 -13.58 -6.94 25.28
CA ILE A 46 -14.32 -6.01 24.45
C ILE A 46 -14.37 -4.62 25.09
N PHE A 47 -14.40 -3.59 24.25
CA PHE A 47 -14.86 -2.26 24.64
C PHE A 47 -16.34 -2.10 24.30
N GLU A 48 -17.07 -1.31 25.08
CA GLU A 48 -18.37 -0.82 24.65
C GLU A 48 -18.21 0.10 23.45
N ARG A 49 -19.17 0.05 22.53
CA ARG A 49 -19.18 0.86 21.31
C ARG A 49 -20.45 1.68 21.21
N GLU A 50 -20.33 2.89 20.71
CA GLU A 50 -21.45 3.74 20.34
C GLU A 50 -21.43 4.05 18.84
N THR A 51 -22.60 4.23 18.26
CA THR A 51 -22.74 4.61 16.85
C THR A 51 -22.94 6.11 16.76
N VAL A 52 -21.91 6.83 16.26
CA VAL A 52 -21.96 8.28 16.02
C VAL A 52 -21.86 8.51 14.51
N ASP A 53 -22.85 9.18 13.94
CA ASP A 53 -22.94 9.47 12.50
C ASP A 53 -22.84 8.21 11.60
N GLY A 54 -23.39 7.09 12.07
CA GLY A 54 -23.33 5.80 11.35
C GLY A 54 -22.00 5.05 11.45
N VAL A 55 -21.08 5.52 12.30
CA VAL A 55 -19.76 4.92 12.54
C VAL A 55 -19.69 4.39 13.97
N GLU A 56 -19.28 3.14 14.15
CA GLU A 56 -19.04 2.56 15.47
C GLU A 56 -17.72 3.10 16.05
N ARG A 57 -17.81 3.64 17.27
CA ARG A 57 -16.67 4.14 18.05
C ARG A 57 -16.55 3.40 19.37
N VAL A 58 -15.32 3.13 19.77
CA VAL A 58 -15.00 2.57 21.09
C VAL A 58 -15.21 3.65 22.18
N ILE A 59 -15.83 3.27 23.30
CA ILE A 59 -15.98 4.14 24.48
C ILE A 59 -14.76 3.93 25.39
N PRO A 60 -13.93 4.96 25.65
CA PRO A 60 -12.75 4.85 26.49
C PRO A 60 -13.09 4.38 27.93
N GLY A 61 -12.25 3.54 28.52
CA GLY A 61 -12.41 3.08 29.90
C GLY A 61 -13.46 1.99 30.12
N THR A 62 -14.13 1.50 29.06
CA THR A 62 -15.15 0.45 29.14
C THR A 62 -14.62 -0.94 28.89
N TYR A 63 -13.28 -1.11 28.78
CA TYR A 63 -12.70 -2.42 28.55
C TYR A 63 -13.13 -3.41 29.62
N SER A 64 -13.65 -4.56 29.18
CA SER A 64 -14.01 -5.67 30.05
C SER A 64 -13.55 -7.00 29.43
N GLN A 65 -13.05 -7.89 30.29
CA GLN A 65 -12.77 -9.26 29.87
C GLN A 65 -14.09 -10.01 29.69
N VAL A 66 -14.15 -10.84 28.65
CA VAL A 66 -15.28 -11.71 28.35
C VAL A 66 -14.82 -13.16 28.31
N ASP A 67 -15.76 -14.08 28.34
CA ASP A 67 -15.44 -15.49 28.20
C ASP A 67 -14.79 -15.77 26.86
N SER A 68 -13.72 -16.59 26.89
CA SER A 68 -12.93 -16.85 25.68
C SER A 68 -13.76 -17.52 24.59
N SER A 69 -13.78 -16.89 23.42
CA SER A 69 -14.35 -17.47 22.20
C SER A 69 -13.30 -18.41 21.56
N TRP A 70 -13.46 -19.71 21.82
CA TRP A 70 -12.55 -20.71 21.27
C TRP A 70 -12.82 -20.93 19.78
N LEU A 71 -11.85 -20.63 18.95
CA LEU A 71 -11.93 -20.92 17.52
C LEU A 71 -11.74 -22.43 17.28
N SER A 72 -12.65 -23.02 16.51
CA SER A 72 -12.47 -24.40 16.05
C SER A 72 -11.40 -24.47 14.94
N PRO A 73 -10.76 -25.62 14.69
CA PRO A 73 -9.85 -25.77 13.56
C PRO A 73 -10.50 -25.41 12.21
N MET A 74 -11.81 -25.56 12.07
CA MET A 74 -12.51 -25.19 10.83
C MET A 74 -12.62 -23.67 10.68
N ASP A 75 -12.72 -22.91 11.78
CA ASP A 75 -12.84 -21.45 11.75
C ASP A 75 -11.58 -20.81 11.16
N ILE A 76 -10.41 -21.46 11.30
CA ILE A 76 -9.17 -21.03 10.65
C ILE A 76 -9.31 -21.05 9.11
N PHE A 77 -9.92 -22.09 8.57
CA PHE A 77 -10.11 -22.20 7.12
C PHE A 77 -11.26 -21.32 6.63
N THR A 78 -12.33 -21.21 7.42
CA THR A 78 -13.44 -20.31 7.07
C THR A 78 -13.03 -18.84 7.15
N SER A 79 -12.11 -18.46 8.04
CA SER A 79 -11.57 -17.08 8.09
C SER A 79 -10.85 -16.69 6.80
N ILE A 80 -10.20 -17.64 6.10
CA ILE A 80 -9.59 -17.38 4.79
C ILE A 80 -10.67 -17.00 3.77
N GLN A 81 -11.75 -17.77 3.72
CA GLN A 81 -12.88 -17.49 2.82
C GLN A 81 -13.56 -16.16 3.19
N MET A 82 -13.78 -15.89 4.48
CA MET A 82 -14.34 -14.63 4.95
C MET A 82 -13.43 -13.45 4.64
N GLY A 83 -12.11 -13.60 4.78
CA GLY A 83 -11.13 -12.59 4.36
C GLY A 83 -11.21 -12.28 2.87
N MET A 84 -11.42 -13.30 2.00
CA MET A 84 -11.65 -13.08 0.57
C MET A 84 -12.95 -12.29 0.32
N VAL A 85 -14.03 -12.63 1.01
CA VAL A 85 -15.34 -11.96 0.88
C VAL A 85 -15.25 -10.50 1.37
N GLN A 86 -14.62 -10.26 2.52
CA GLN A 86 -14.46 -8.91 3.07
C GLN A 86 -13.52 -8.01 2.26
N SER A 87 -12.65 -8.59 1.44
CA SER A 87 -11.73 -7.88 0.54
C SER A 87 -12.13 -7.99 -0.92
N ALA A 88 -13.33 -8.44 -1.23
CA ALA A 88 -13.78 -8.72 -2.59
C ALA A 88 -13.67 -7.48 -3.48
N ASP A 89 -13.97 -6.31 -2.97
CA ASP A 89 -13.84 -5.03 -3.65
C ASP A 89 -12.41 -4.76 -4.15
N ILE A 90 -11.39 -4.98 -3.31
CA ILE A 90 -9.99 -4.83 -3.68
C ILE A 90 -9.58 -5.94 -4.65
N ILE A 91 -9.98 -7.18 -4.39
CA ILE A 91 -9.66 -8.34 -5.24
C ILE A 91 -10.18 -8.10 -6.66
N PHE A 92 -11.46 -7.77 -6.82
CA PHE A 92 -12.03 -7.53 -8.14
C PHE A 92 -11.46 -6.28 -8.81
N MET A 93 -11.17 -5.22 -8.07
CA MET A 93 -10.51 -4.04 -8.62
C MET A 93 -9.14 -4.39 -9.22
N VAL A 94 -8.32 -5.17 -8.52
CA VAL A 94 -7.01 -5.64 -9.02
C VAL A 94 -7.18 -6.49 -10.29
N LEU A 95 -8.09 -7.46 -10.27
CA LEU A 95 -8.34 -8.36 -11.40
C LEU A 95 -8.81 -7.59 -12.63
N PHE A 96 -9.76 -6.65 -12.47
CA PHE A 96 -10.30 -5.87 -13.59
C PHE A 96 -9.31 -4.85 -14.12
N THR A 97 -8.46 -4.29 -13.24
CA THR A 97 -7.32 -3.46 -13.66
C THR A 97 -6.40 -4.25 -14.58
N GLY A 98 -6.02 -5.48 -14.19
CA GLY A 98 -5.19 -6.36 -15.04
C GLY A 98 -5.83 -6.64 -16.40
N GLY A 99 -7.12 -6.91 -16.41
CA GLY A 99 -7.88 -7.13 -17.65
C GLY A 99 -7.87 -5.91 -18.58
N ALA A 100 -8.13 -4.71 -18.04
CA ALA A 100 -8.13 -3.46 -18.81
C ALA A 100 -6.73 -3.15 -19.38
N PHE A 101 -5.69 -3.26 -18.56
CA PHE A 101 -4.33 -2.97 -19.00
C PHE A 101 -3.81 -3.97 -20.04
N GLU A 102 -4.19 -5.24 -19.98
CA GLU A 102 -3.84 -6.24 -21.02
C GLU A 102 -4.42 -5.84 -22.37
N ILE A 103 -5.65 -5.34 -22.43
CA ILE A 103 -6.26 -4.84 -23.66
C ILE A 103 -5.48 -3.63 -24.18
N ILE A 104 -5.14 -2.68 -23.30
CA ILE A 104 -4.38 -1.48 -23.65
C ILE A 104 -2.98 -1.86 -24.16
N GLU A 105 -2.31 -2.81 -23.53
CA GLU A 105 -0.99 -3.30 -23.94
C GLU A 105 -1.05 -3.99 -25.30
N ARG A 106 -2.02 -4.88 -25.49
CA ARG A 106 -2.21 -5.61 -26.76
C ARG A 106 -2.61 -4.70 -27.93
N SER A 107 -3.15 -3.51 -27.66
CA SER A 107 -3.45 -2.51 -28.70
C SER A 107 -2.20 -1.94 -29.39
N GLY A 108 -1.00 -2.13 -28.82
CA GLY A 108 0.24 -1.51 -29.27
C GLY A 108 0.41 -0.03 -28.87
N ALA A 109 -0.63 0.57 -28.28
CA ALA A 109 -0.62 1.99 -27.92
C ALA A 109 0.49 2.34 -26.91
N LEU A 110 0.72 1.43 -25.93
CA LEU A 110 1.77 1.59 -24.93
C LEU A 110 3.17 1.55 -25.55
N ARG A 111 3.42 0.58 -26.44
CA ARG A 111 4.70 0.48 -27.17
C ARG A 111 4.98 1.72 -27.99
N GLY A 112 3.98 2.24 -28.72
CA GLY A 112 4.09 3.48 -29.48
C GLY A 112 4.37 4.71 -28.60
N ALA A 113 3.73 4.79 -27.43
CA ALA A 113 3.98 5.87 -26.45
C ALA A 113 5.38 5.79 -25.86
N ILE A 114 5.83 4.60 -25.45
CA ILE A 114 7.18 4.34 -24.92
C ILE A 114 8.23 4.81 -25.92
N ASN A 115 8.10 4.44 -27.20
CA ASN A 115 9.03 4.84 -28.25
C ASN A 115 9.08 6.35 -28.45
N SER A 116 7.94 7.02 -28.37
CA SER A 116 7.85 8.47 -28.49
C SER A 116 8.43 9.17 -27.25
N ALA A 117 8.13 8.65 -26.06
CA ALA A 117 8.60 9.21 -24.79
C ALA A 117 10.12 9.05 -24.62
N VAL A 118 10.70 7.89 -24.99
CA VAL A 118 12.16 7.66 -24.96
C VAL A 118 12.91 8.73 -25.79
N ARG A 119 12.35 9.13 -26.93
CA ARG A 119 12.95 10.18 -27.76
C ARG A 119 12.87 11.57 -27.11
N LEU A 120 11.80 11.85 -26.37
CA LEU A 120 11.54 13.17 -25.77
C LEU A 120 12.20 13.37 -24.40
N THR A 121 12.49 12.28 -23.67
CA THR A 121 12.91 12.32 -22.24
C THR A 121 14.39 12.00 -22.02
N ARG A 122 15.16 11.72 -23.07
CA ARG A 122 16.62 11.51 -22.92
C ARG A 122 17.27 12.67 -22.17
N GLY A 123 17.90 12.36 -21.02
CA GLY A 123 18.56 13.33 -20.16
C GLY A 123 17.65 14.09 -19.19
N LYS A 124 16.36 13.73 -19.08
CA LYS A 124 15.39 14.34 -18.14
C LYS A 124 14.80 13.36 -17.15
N GLU A 125 15.43 12.22 -16.94
CA GLU A 125 14.93 11.10 -16.12
C GLU A 125 14.67 11.53 -14.67
N PHE A 126 15.53 12.41 -14.12
CA PHE A 126 15.33 12.99 -12.78
C PHE A 126 13.99 13.73 -12.67
N TRP A 127 13.71 14.61 -13.62
CA TRP A 127 12.49 15.42 -13.59
C TRP A 127 11.23 14.55 -13.74
N MET A 128 11.31 13.49 -14.53
CA MET A 128 10.20 12.55 -14.69
C MET A 128 9.91 11.82 -13.39
N ILE A 129 10.93 11.28 -12.71
CA ILE A 129 10.80 10.68 -11.38
C ILE A 129 10.25 11.70 -10.38
N ALA A 130 10.80 12.91 -10.34
CA ALA A 130 10.40 13.95 -9.40
C ALA A 130 8.94 14.39 -9.58
N ILE A 131 8.52 14.68 -10.82
CA ILE A 131 7.15 15.12 -11.12
C ILE A 131 6.14 14.03 -10.80
N VAL A 132 6.39 12.80 -11.27
CA VAL A 132 5.47 11.66 -11.02
C VAL A 132 5.37 11.38 -9.53
N SER A 133 6.50 11.31 -8.82
CA SER A 133 6.50 11.09 -7.36
C SER A 133 5.77 12.21 -6.61
N THR A 134 5.95 13.47 -7.01
CA THR A 134 5.25 14.60 -6.39
C THR A 134 3.74 14.50 -6.60
N LEU A 135 3.29 14.17 -7.81
CA LEU A 135 1.88 14.00 -8.12
C LEU A 135 1.23 12.93 -7.24
N PHE A 136 1.86 11.75 -7.15
CA PHE A 136 1.33 10.66 -6.32
C PHE A 136 1.44 10.97 -4.82
N ALA A 137 2.50 11.62 -4.37
CA ALA A 137 2.64 12.00 -2.98
C ALA A 137 1.58 13.03 -2.54
N VAL A 138 1.29 14.03 -3.36
CA VAL A 138 0.19 14.97 -3.10
C VAL A 138 -1.13 14.22 -3.06
N GLY A 139 -1.40 13.33 -4.05
CA GLY A 139 -2.59 12.49 -4.06
C GLY A 139 -2.76 11.64 -2.81
N GLY A 140 -1.67 11.06 -2.29
CA GLY A 140 -1.67 10.32 -1.03
C GLY A 140 -1.92 11.21 0.19
N ALA A 141 -1.27 12.36 0.24
CA ALA A 141 -1.38 13.29 1.37
C ALA A 141 -2.77 13.90 1.54
N VAL A 142 -3.54 14.02 0.45
CA VAL A 142 -4.93 14.49 0.47
C VAL A 142 -5.95 13.34 0.48
N GLY A 143 -5.48 12.09 0.48
CA GLY A 143 -6.35 10.91 0.46
C GLY A 143 -7.03 10.61 -0.88
N ALA A 144 -6.76 11.38 -1.93
CA ALA A 144 -7.45 11.24 -3.23
C ALA A 144 -7.06 9.97 -4.00
N VAL A 145 -5.85 9.44 -3.79
CA VAL A 145 -5.30 8.32 -4.56
C VAL A 145 -5.20 7.04 -3.73
N ALA A 146 -5.35 7.10 -2.41
CA ALA A 146 -5.25 6.00 -1.43
C ALA A 146 -5.21 4.57 -2.04
N ASN A 147 -6.38 3.91 -2.18
CA ASN A 147 -6.48 2.58 -2.78
C ASN A 147 -6.30 2.60 -4.31
N ALA A 148 -6.60 3.73 -4.95
CA ALA A 148 -6.49 3.91 -6.40
C ALA A 148 -5.05 3.77 -6.92
N VAL A 149 -4.06 3.93 -6.07
CA VAL A 149 -2.64 3.80 -6.45
C VAL A 149 -2.32 2.47 -7.10
N ILE A 150 -3.02 1.39 -6.73
CA ILE A 150 -2.81 0.04 -7.31
C ILE A 150 -2.92 0.08 -8.84
N ALA A 151 -3.95 0.73 -9.34
CA ALA A 151 -4.16 0.86 -10.78
C ALA A 151 -3.09 1.71 -11.47
N PHE A 152 -2.63 2.75 -10.80
CA PHE A 152 -1.61 3.64 -11.34
C PHE A 152 -0.21 3.01 -11.37
N VAL A 153 0.04 1.94 -10.62
CA VAL A 153 1.31 1.19 -10.70
C VAL A 153 1.55 0.67 -12.11
N ALA A 154 0.51 0.25 -12.85
CA ALA A 154 0.66 -0.17 -14.23
C ALA A 154 1.23 0.95 -15.13
N ILE A 155 0.80 2.20 -14.91
CA ILE A 155 1.39 3.37 -15.58
C ILE A 155 2.85 3.57 -15.15
N GLY A 156 3.13 3.38 -13.85
CA GLY A 156 4.49 3.40 -13.33
C GLY A 156 5.41 2.39 -14.03
N VAL A 157 4.90 1.18 -14.32
CA VAL A 157 5.64 0.14 -15.08
C VAL A 157 5.98 0.64 -16.48
N ILE A 158 5.03 1.27 -17.16
CA ILE A 158 5.29 1.86 -18.50
C ILE A 158 6.37 2.94 -18.43
N ILE A 159 6.29 3.83 -17.42
CA ILE A 159 7.27 4.89 -17.21
C ILE A 159 8.66 4.28 -16.93
N ALA A 160 8.75 3.29 -16.05
CA ALA A 160 10.01 2.63 -15.73
C ALA A 160 10.63 1.94 -16.97
N ARG A 161 9.83 1.18 -17.74
CA ARG A 161 10.26 0.58 -19.01
C ARG A 161 10.76 1.64 -20.00
N THR A 162 10.04 2.77 -20.13
CA THR A 162 10.44 3.90 -20.99
C THR A 162 11.82 4.44 -20.63
N LEU A 163 12.12 4.50 -19.33
CA LEU A 163 13.40 4.96 -18.79
C LEU A 163 14.47 3.85 -18.75
N ARG A 164 14.17 2.64 -19.20
CA ARG A 164 15.01 1.43 -19.08
C ARG A 164 15.40 1.13 -17.65
N LEU A 165 14.44 1.31 -16.73
CA LEU A 165 14.58 1.05 -15.31
C LEU A 165 13.78 -0.20 -14.93
N ASP A 166 14.13 -0.79 -13.80
CA ASP A 166 13.44 -1.99 -13.31
C ASP A 166 12.05 -1.66 -12.71
N PRO A 167 11.16 -2.67 -12.55
CA PRO A 167 9.82 -2.48 -12.00
C PRO A 167 9.78 -1.95 -10.55
N ILE A 168 10.88 -2.05 -9.78
CA ILE A 168 10.96 -1.42 -8.44
C ILE A 168 10.76 0.09 -8.55
N ILE A 169 11.34 0.73 -9.57
CA ILE A 169 11.15 2.17 -9.81
C ILE A 169 9.68 2.47 -10.10
N ALA A 170 8.97 1.62 -10.83
CA ALA A 170 7.54 1.79 -11.07
C ALA A 170 6.76 1.89 -9.76
N VAL A 171 6.98 0.92 -8.84
CA VAL A 171 6.34 0.91 -7.52
C VAL A 171 6.82 2.10 -6.67
N ALA A 172 8.10 2.47 -6.74
CA ALA A 172 8.65 3.57 -5.95
C ALA A 172 8.07 4.94 -6.31
N ILE A 173 7.90 5.25 -7.61
CA ILE A 173 7.38 6.55 -8.07
C ILE A 173 5.85 6.65 -7.97
N THR A 174 5.13 5.53 -7.85
CA THR A 174 3.67 5.49 -7.68
C THR A 174 3.31 5.18 -6.23
N PHE A 175 3.33 3.91 -5.84
CA PHE A 175 2.97 3.45 -4.49
C PHE A 175 3.88 4.06 -3.41
N GLY A 176 5.21 3.96 -3.56
CA GLY A 176 6.16 4.51 -2.58
C GLY A 176 6.00 6.01 -2.38
N ALA A 177 5.83 6.76 -3.46
CA ALA A 177 5.58 8.19 -3.42
C ALA A 177 4.19 8.53 -2.82
N ASN A 178 3.14 7.77 -3.20
CA ASN A 178 1.80 7.93 -2.62
C ASN A 178 1.84 7.76 -1.09
N PHE A 179 2.52 6.72 -0.61
CA PHE A 179 2.65 6.48 0.83
C PHE A 179 3.59 7.48 1.52
N ALA A 180 4.59 8.03 0.85
CA ALA A 180 5.36 9.16 1.39
C ALA A 180 4.46 10.36 1.71
N GLY A 181 3.44 10.61 0.89
CA GLY A 181 2.41 11.63 1.17
C GLY A 181 1.38 11.19 2.21
N PHE A 182 0.83 10.00 2.05
CA PHE A 182 -0.16 9.42 2.96
C PHE A 182 0.36 9.36 4.41
N ASN A 183 1.62 9.01 4.63
CA ASN A 183 2.26 8.95 5.94
C ASN A 183 2.11 10.26 6.74
N VAL A 184 2.02 11.38 6.07
CA VAL A 184 1.89 12.70 6.69
C VAL A 184 0.42 13.15 6.75
N GLY A 185 -0.34 12.90 5.69
CA GLY A 185 -1.76 13.13 5.62
C GLY A 185 -2.20 14.56 5.94
N PHE A 186 -1.55 15.60 5.36
CA PHE A 186 -1.76 16.99 5.82
C PHE A 186 -3.22 17.48 5.70
N ILE A 187 -4.02 16.94 4.79
CA ILE A 187 -5.47 17.16 4.66
C ILE A 187 -6.21 15.88 4.26
N ASN A 188 -5.76 14.72 4.76
CA ASN A 188 -6.41 13.44 4.48
C ASN A 188 -7.68 13.29 5.32
N PRO A 189 -8.89 13.28 4.71
CA PRO A 189 -10.14 13.19 5.45
C PRO A 189 -10.38 11.80 6.04
N TYR A 190 -9.83 10.75 5.43
CA TYR A 190 -10.11 9.35 5.76
C TYR A 190 -9.27 8.82 6.93
N THR A 191 -8.18 9.48 7.29
CA THR A 191 -7.31 9.10 8.40
C THR A 191 -7.18 10.25 9.40
N VAL A 192 -6.41 11.28 9.06
CA VAL A 192 -6.21 12.45 9.92
C VAL A 192 -7.54 13.14 10.26
N GLY A 193 -8.44 13.32 9.29
CA GLY A 193 -9.75 13.95 9.53
C GLY A 193 -10.60 13.16 10.52
N ILE A 194 -10.68 11.83 10.37
CA ILE A 194 -11.39 10.95 11.32
C ILE A 194 -10.70 11.00 12.69
N ALA A 195 -9.38 10.87 12.74
CA ALA A 195 -8.61 10.90 13.97
C ALA A 195 -8.79 12.25 14.72
N GLN A 196 -8.79 13.38 13.98
CA GLN A 196 -9.04 14.70 14.56
C GLN A 196 -10.48 14.85 15.09
N ASN A 197 -11.47 14.33 14.36
CA ASN A 197 -12.86 14.35 14.81
C ASN A 197 -13.03 13.57 16.12
N ILE A 198 -12.41 12.39 16.25
CA ILE A 198 -12.44 11.59 17.48
C ILE A 198 -11.68 12.27 18.62
N ALA A 199 -10.61 13.01 18.29
CA ALA A 199 -9.81 13.75 19.26
C ALA A 199 -10.38 15.15 19.58
N ASP A 200 -11.60 15.49 19.14
CA ASP A 200 -12.25 16.79 19.31
C ASP A 200 -11.40 17.97 18.80
N LEU A 201 -10.70 17.77 17.68
CA LEU A 201 -9.90 18.77 17.03
C LEU A 201 -10.57 19.30 15.76
N PRO A 202 -10.40 20.60 15.43
CA PRO A 202 -10.89 21.12 14.15
C PRO A 202 -10.26 20.37 12.97
N MET A 203 -11.07 20.02 12.00
CA MET A 203 -10.63 19.31 10.79
C MET A 203 -9.45 20.03 10.13
N PHE A 204 -8.44 19.25 9.77
CA PHE A 204 -7.20 19.71 9.12
C PHE A 204 -6.40 20.77 9.92
N SER A 205 -6.71 20.98 11.23
CA SER A 205 -5.86 21.78 12.09
C SER A 205 -4.42 21.24 12.11
N GLY A 206 -3.42 22.11 12.24
CA GLY A 206 -2.01 21.73 12.21
C GLY A 206 -1.46 21.36 10.82
N ALA A 207 -2.20 21.63 9.72
CA ALA A 207 -1.78 21.29 8.36
C ALA A 207 -0.43 21.90 7.97
N LEU A 208 -0.10 23.13 8.43
CA LEU A 208 1.17 23.78 8.08
C LEU A 208 2.39 22.97 8.55
N PHE A 209 2.36 22.47 9.78
CA PHE A 209 3.44 21.60 10.29
C PHE A 209 3.55 20.32 9.47
N ARG A 210 2.41 19.69 9.15
CA ARG A 210 2.36 18.49 8.30
C ARG A 210 2.89 18.77 6.89
N ILE A 211 2.64 19.93 6.30
CA ILE A 211 3.19 20.31 4.99
C ILE A 211 4.72 20.38 5.05
N ILE A 212 5.30 20.91 6.13
CA ILE A 212 6.76 20.91 6.29
C ILE A 212 7.30 19.48 6.34
N VAL A 213 6.67 18.60 7.13
CA VAL A 213 7.04 17.19 7.22
C VAL A 213 6.90 16.49 5.85
N PHE A 214 5.81 16.77 5.13
CA PHE A 214 5.56 16.25 3.79
C PHE A 214 6.69 16.60 2.82
N VAL A 215 7.11 17.87 2.79
CA VAL A 215 8.21 18.32 1.91
C VAL A 215 9.51 17.59 2.22
N ILE A 216 9.82 17.37 3.51
CA ILE A 216 11.02 16.65 3.94
C ILE A 216 10.96 15.17 3.49
N ILE A 217 9.86 14.48 3.78
CA ILE A 217 9.66 13.06 3.44
C ILE A 217 9.66 12.87 1.91
N LEU A 218 8.96 13.73 1.18
CA LEU A 218 8.91 13.68 -0.29
C LEU A 218 10.29 13.92 -0.92
N SER A 219 11.01 14.94 -0.45
CA SER A 219 12.34 15.26 -0.97
C SER A 219 13.31 14.09 -0.77
N LEU A 220 13.28 13.47 0.40
CA LEU A 220 14.07 12.28 0.70
C LEU A 220 13.69 11.09 -0.20
N THR A 221 12.38 10.89 -0.40
CA THR A 221 11.85 9.80 -1.24
C THR A 221 12.30 9.95 -2.70
N ILE A 222 12.18 11.17 -3.26
CA ILE A 222 12.64 11.47 -4.63
C ILE A 222 14.15 11.27 -4.74
N TRP A 223 14.91 11.80 -3.78
CA TRP A 223 16.38 11.66 -3.77
C TRP A 223 16.80 10.19 -3.70
N TYR A 224 16.20 9.39 -2.83
CA TYR A 224 16.50 7.97 -2.67
C TYR A 224 16.18 7.17 -3.92
N THR A 225 14.98 7.37 -4.48
CA THR A 225 14.53 6.73 -5.72
C THR A 225 15.42 7.09 -6.89
N TRP A 226 15.78 8.37 -7.03
CA TRP A 226 16.71 8.84 -8.07
C TRP A 226 18.11 8.22 -7.91
N ARG A 227 18.62 8.14 -6.67
CA ARG A 227 19.93 7.51 -6.40
C ARG A 227 19.96 6.06 -6.85
N TYR A 228 18.89 5.32 -6.60
CA TYR A 228 18.74 3.94 -7.06
C TYR A 228 18.61 3.87 -8.58
N ALA A 229 17.76 4.68 -9.20
CA ALA A 229 17.62 4.76 -10.65
C ALA A 229 18.97 5.06 -11.34
N LYS A 230 19.73 6.06 -10.86
CA LYS A 230 21.04 6.40 -11.37
C LYS A 230 22.05 5.24 -11.24
N LYS A 231 21.95 4.45 -10.18
CA LYS A 231 22.82 3.28 -9.97
C LYS A 231 22.57 2.20 -11.01
N ILE A 232 21.30 1.87 -11.30
CA ILE A 232 20.94 0.84 -12.30
C ILE A 232 21.10 1.31 -13.73
N MET A 233 20.91 2.61 -14.03
CA MET A 233 21.24 3.18 -15.35
C MET A 233 22.73 3.06 -15.69
N LYS A 234 23.60 3.17 -14.69
CA LYS A 234 25.07 3.00 -14.89
C LYS A 234 25.45 1.53 -15.02
N ASP A 235 24.79 0.66 -14.28
CA ASP A 235 25.13 -0.76 -14.19
C ASP A 235 23.86 -1.57 -13.93
N PRO A 236 23.19 -2.09 -14.96
CA PRO A 236 21.96 -2.87 -14.84
C PRO A 236 22.09 -4.11 -13.94
N SER A 237 23.30 -4.67 -13.78
CA SER A 237 23.53 -5.82 -12.90
C SER A 237 23.30 -5.52 -11.42
N LYS A 238 23.25 -4.24 -11.04
CA LYS A 238 22.96 -3.75 -9.67
C LYS A 238 21.48 -3.63 -9.35
N SER A 239 20.61 -4.02 -10.30
CA SER A 239 19.17 -4.13 -10.03
C SER A 239 18.93 -5.18 -8.93
N ILE A 240 18.02 -4.87 -8.00
CA ILE A 240 17.62 -5.78 -6.91
C ILE A 240 16.81 -6.97 -7.46
N ILE A 241 16.12 -6.78 -8.58
CA ILE A 241 15.35 -7.87 -9.22
C ILE A 241 16.26 -8.79 -10.03
N GLY A 242 17.42 -8.33 -10.44
CA GLY A 242 18.33 -8.99 -11.38
C GLY A 242 18.38 -8.25 -12.71
N VAL A 243 19.10 -8.80 -13.67
CA VAL A 243 19.10 -8.22 -15.02
C VAL A 243 17.70 -8.41 -15.59
N TYR A 244 16.95 -7.32 -15.63
CA TYR A 244 15.66 -7.27 -16.30
C TYR A 244 15.95 -7.27 -17.80
N GLN A 245 15.93 -8.46 -18.38
CA GLN A 245 15.80 -8.59 -19.82
C GLN A 245 14.30 -8.43 -20.10
N ASP A 246 13.95 -7.46 -20.93
CA ASP A 246 12.67 -7.50 -21.61
C ASP A 246 12.70 -8.78 -22.45
N ASP A 247 12.06 -9.86 -21.98
CA ASP A 247 11.94 -11.14 -22.69
C ASP A 247 11.11 -11.01 -23.98
N GLU A 248 10.49 -9.87 -24.20
CA GLU A 248 10.04 -9.47 -25.50
C GLU A 248 11.26 -8.94 -26.26
N GLU A 249 11.87 -9.84 -27.06
CA GLU A 249 12.78 -9.46 -28.16
C GLU A 249 12.36 -8.09 -28.68
N THR A 250 13.34 -7.21 -28.78
CA THR A 250 13.23 -5.93 -29.49
C THR A 250 12.95 -6.27 -30.96
N GLU A 251 11.80 -6.90 -31.23
CA GLU A 251 11.24 -6.89 -32.57
C GLU A 251 11.13 -5.44 -32.95
N SER A 252 11.87 -5.12 -33.96
CA SER A 252 12.13 -3.79 -34.53
C SER A 252 11.01 -2.79 -34.21
N LEU A 253 11.32 -1.82 -33.34
CA LEU A 253 10.47 -0.73 -32.87
C LEU A 253 10.01 0.19 -34.03
N THR A 254 9.37 -0.37 -35.02
CA THR A 254 8.89 0.34 -36.23
C THR A 254 7.39 0.59 -36.22
N GLU A 255 6.67 0.18 -35.15
CA GLU A 255 5.26 0.55 -35.07
C GLU A 255 5.12 2.06 -34.90
N ALA A 256 4.57 2.69 -35.94
CA ALA A 256 4.28 4.11 -35.95
C ALA A 256 3.22 4.44 -34.86
N PHE A 257 3.50 5.43 -34.05
CA PHE A 257 2.54 5.95 -33.07
C PHE A 257 1.34 6.59 -33.79
N THR A 258 0.34 5.78 -34.08
CA THR A 258 -0.82 6.14 -34.91
C THR A 258 -1.78 7.09 -34.17
N LEU A 259 -2.67 7.74 -34.93
CA LEU A 259 -3.74 8.57 -34.35
C LEU A 259 -4.65 7.74 -33.41
N ARG A 260 -4.93 6.47 -33.73
CA ARG A 260 -5.69 5.56 -32.86
C ARG A 260 -5.01 5.37 -31.52
N HIS A 261 -3.68 5.17 -31.49
CA HIS A 261 -2.89 5.04 -30.26
C HIS A 261 -2.97 6.32 -29.41
N LYS A 262 -2.91 7.50 -30.03
CA LYS A 262 -3.05 8.80 -29.34
C LYS A 262 -4.44 8.95 -28.73
N ILE A 263 -5.50 8.64 -29.48
CA ILE A 263 -6.89 8.71 -28.99
C ILE A 263 -7.08 7.75 -27.81
N LEU A 264 -6.60 6.50 -27.93
CA LEU A 264 -6.71 5.50 -26.89
C LEU A 264 -6.03 5.97 -25.60
N LEU A 265 -4.77 6.41 -25.67
CA LEU A 265 -4.04 6.87 -24.50
C LEU A 265 -4.61 8.17 -23.92
N SER A 266 -5.13 9.08 -24.75
CA SER A 266 -5.84 10.25 -24.27
C SER A 266 -7.12 9.84 -23.54
N CYS A 267 -7.88 8.87 -24.06
CA CYS A 267 -9.05 8.31 -23.39
C CYS A 267 -8.70 7.69 -22.04
N VAL A 268 -7.61 6.91 -21.97
CA VAL A 268 -7.10 6.33 -20.71
C VAL A 268 -6.72 7.44 -19.72
N GLY A 269 -5.92 8.42 -20.15
CA GLY A 269 -5.48 9.52 -19.28
C GLY A 269 -6.63 10.40 -18.78
N LEU A 270 -7.55 10.79 -19.67
CA LEU A 270 -8.74 11.57 -19.31
C LEU A 270 -9.68 10.76 -18.42
N GLY A 271 -9.87 9.46 -18.70
CA GLY A 271 -10.67 8.58 -17.87
C GLY A 271 -10.13 8.45 -16.45
N LEU A 272 -8.81 8.24 -16.29
CA LEU A 272 -8.18 8.20 -14.98
C LEU A 272 -8.26 9.55 -14.25
N GLY A 273 -8.08 10.66 -14.96
CA GLY A 273 -8.29 12.01 -14.41
C GLY A 273 -9.71 12.24 -13.95
N PHE A 274 -10.69 11.80 -14.76
CA PHE A 274 -12.11 11.84 -14.39
C PHE A 274 -12.40 10.96 -13.17
N PHE A 275 -11.80 9.77 -13.09
CA PHE A 275 -11.95 8.90 -11.92
C PHE A 275 -11.47 9.59 -10.63
N VAL A 276 -10.29 10.25 -10.67
CA VAL A 276 -9.78 11.01 -9.51
C VAL A 276 -10.74 12.14 -9.13
N TYR A 277 -11.23 12.89 -10.10
CA TYR A 277 -12.24 13.94 -9.87
C TYR A 277 -13.52 13.35 -9.25
N ALA A 278 -14.05 12.26 -9.80
CA ALA A 278 -15.27 11.61 -9.32
C ALA A 278 -15.08 11.01 -7.90
N SER A 279 -13.88 10.55 -7.55
CA SER A 279 -13.58 10.07 -6.19
C SER A 279 -13.63 11.21 -5.16
N ILE A 280 -13.21 12.43 -5.55
CA ILE A 280 -13.19 13.60 -4.66
C ILE A 280 -14.58 14.23 -4.55
N GLU A 281 -15.21 14.52 -5.69
CA GLU A 281 -16.43 15.35 -5.76
C GLU A 281 -17.73 14.52 -5.74
N MET A 282 -17.69 13.27 -6.26
CA MET A 282 -18.89 12.43 -6.43
C MET A 282 -18.92 11.26 -5.44
N GLY A 283 -17.92 11.13 -4.55
CA GLY A 283 -17.82 10.05 -3.56
C GLY A 283 -17.64 8.66 -4.17
N TRP A 284 -16.99 8.57 -5.33
CA TRP A 284 -16.71 7.27 -5.95
C TRP A 284 -15.80 6.42 -5.08
N THR A 285 -16.20 5.19 -4.84
CA THR A 285 -15.50 4.18 -4.04
C THR A 285 -14.70 3.22 -4.91
N ILE A 286 -14.03 2.27 -4.28
CA ILE A 286 -13.28 1.20 -4.94
C ILE A 286 -14.15 0.36 -5.89
N ASN A 287 -15.44 0.18 -5.58
CA ASN A 287 -16.38 -0.53 -6.46
C ASN A 287 -16.64 0.23 -7.78
N HIS A 288 -16.75 1.57 -7.71
CA HIS A 288 -16.86 2.41 -8.91
C HIS A 288 -15.58 2.32 -9.74
N MET A 289 -14.41 2.20 -9.09
CA MET A 289 -13.13 2.02 -9.76
C MET A 289 -13.07 0.67 -10.49
N ALA A 290 -13.50 -0.41 -9.85
CA ALA A 290 -13.58 -1.72 -10.50
C ALA A 290 -14.44 -1.68 -11.76
N ALA A 291 -15.64 -1.08 -11.66
CA ALA A 291 -16.54 -0.88 -12.81
C ALA A 291 -15.92 0.03 -13.89
N PHE A 292 -15.22 1.10 -13.48
CA PHE A 292 -14.52 1.99 -14.39
C PHE A 292 -13.45 1.26 -15.21
N PHE A 293 -12.67 0.34 -14.61
CA PHE A 293 -11.67 -0.43 -15.35
C PHE A 293 -12.30 -1.39 -16.35
N VAL A 294 -13.44 -2.00 -16.03
CA VAL A 294 -14.18 -2.79 -17.02
C VAL A 294 -14.58 -1.92 -18.22
N LEU A 295 -15.15 -0.75 -17.96
CA LEU A 295 -15.53 0.20 -19.00
C LEU A 295 -14.32 0.67 -19.80
N LEU A 296 -13.22 1.03 -19.14
CA LEU A 296 -11.99 1.47 -19.77
C LEU A 296 -11.41 0.39 -20.70
N GLY A 297 -11.41 -0.87 -20.25
CA GLY A 297 -10.98 -2.00 -21.07
C GLY A 297 -11.83 -2.17 -22.32
N LEU A 298 -13.16 -2.15 -22.18
CA LEU A 298 -14.10 -2.25 -23.31
C LEU A 298 -13.90 -1.12 -24.31
N VAL A 299 -13.88 0.13 -23.85
CA VAL A 299 -13.70 1.33 -24.69
C VAL A 299 -12.34 1.29 -25.40
N SER A 300 -11.28 0.89 -24.68
CA SER A 300 -9.92 0.75 -25.25
C SER A 300 -9.88 -0.31 -26.35
N GLY A 301 -10.52 -1.45 -26.14
CA GLY A 301 -10.61 -2.53 -27.14
C GLY A 301 -11.38 -2.10 -28.41
N ILE A 302 -12.47 -1.35 -28.24
CA ILE A 302 -13.25 -0.81 -29.35
C ILE A 302 -12.41 0.22 -30.14
N ILE A 303 -11.75 1.17 -29.46
CA ILE A 303 -10.88 2.17 -30.09
C ILE A 303 -9.74 1.48 -30.85
N ALA A 304 -9.17 0.39 -30.27
CA ALA A 304 -8.11 -0.41 -30.91
C ALA A 304 -8.62 -1.19 -32.12
N GLY A 305 -9.94 -1.30 -32.34
CA GLY A 305 -10.54 -2.06 -33.43
C GLY A 305 -10.51 -3.57 -33.19
N MET A 306 -10.47 -4.02 -31.94
CA MET A 306 -10.47 -5.44 -31.59
C MET A 306 -11.89 -6.03 -31.75
N HIS A 307 -11.96 -7.28 -32.21
CA HIS A 307 -13.22 -8.02 -32.24
C HIS A 307 -13.70 -8.32 -30.80
N TYR A 308 -15.00 -8.34 -30.56
CA TYR A 308 -15.58 -8.49 -29.20
C TYR A 308 -15.09 -9.75 -28.48
N ASN A 309 -14.95 -10.89 -29.17
CA ASN A 309 -14.38 -12.11 -28.57
C ASN A 309 -12.92 -11.93 -28.15
N THR A 310 -12.14 -11.18 -28.94
CA THR A 310 -10.75 -10.87 -28.63
C THR A 310 -10.66 -9.98 -27.39
N ILE A 311 -11.54 -8.98 -27.25
CA ILE A 311 -11.61 -8.13 -26.07
C ILE A 311 -11.87 -8.99 -24.83
N ALA A 312 -12.88 -9.87 -24.86
CA ALA A 312 -13.23 -10.72 -23.73
C ALA A 312 -12.08 -11.66 -23.34
N ILE A 313 -11.48 -12.34 -24.31
CA ILE A 313 -10.38 -13.29 -24.06
C ILE A 313 -9.15 -12.53 -23.52
N THR A 314 -8.80 -11.38 -24.09
CA THR A 314 -7.67 -10.56 -23.66
C THR A 314 -7.89 -10.04 -22.24
N PHE A 315 -9.10 -9.58 -21.93
CA PHE A 315 -9.45 -9.14 -20.57
C PHE A 315 -9.24 -10.27 -19.55
N LEU A 316 -9.74 -11.49 -19.84
CA LEU A 316 -9.54 -12.66 -18.97
C LEU A 316 -8.07 -13.03 -18.83
N GLN A 317 -7.27 -12.95 -19.89
CA GLN A 317 -5.83 -13.19 -19.81
C GLN A 317 -5.12 -12.21 -18.88
N GLY A 318 -5.46 -10.93 -18.95
CA GLY A 318 -4.94 -9.91 -18.03
C GLY A 318 -5.36 -10.15 -16.57
N THR A 319 -6.61 -10.53 -16.35
CA THR A 319 -7.13 -10.92 -15.04
C THR A 319 -6.31 -12.09 -14.45
N GLN A 320 -6.05 -13.14 -15.24
CA GLN A 320 -5.29 -14.33 -14.81
C GLN A 320 -3.88 -13.97 -14.31
N LYS A 321 -3.21 -13.00 -14.94
CA LYS A 321 -1.86 -12.56 -14.52
C LYS A 321 -1.83 -12.00 -13.10
N LEU A 322 -2.94 -11.45 -12.61
CA LEU A 322 -3.02 -10.79 -11.30
C LEU A 322 -3.70 -11.63 -10.21
N VAL A 323 -4.15 -12.84 -10.50
CA VAL A 323 -4.84 -13.71 -9.51
C VAL A 323 -3.98 -13.94 -8.26
N TYR A 324 -2.68 -14.21 -8.44
CA TYR A 324 -1.76 -14.41 -7.31
C TYR A 324 -1.82 -13.23 -6.33
N GLY A 325 -1.60 -12.01 -6.80
CA GLY A 325 -1.60 -10.83 -5.95
C GLY A 325 -2.97 -10.46 -5.39
N ALA A 326 -4.03 -10.68 -6.16
CA ALA A 326 -5.40 -10.44 -5.71
C ALA A 326 -5.78 -11.33 -4.53
N LEU A 327 -5.46 -12.63 -4.58
CA LEU A 327 -5.78 -13.56 -3.50
C LEU A 327 -4.94 -13.34 -2.23
N VAL A 328 -3.71 -12.81 -2.36
CA VAL A 328 -2.87 -12.41 -1.21
C VAL A 328 -3.59 -11.39 -0.33
N VAL A 329 -4.37 -10.47 -0.93
CA VAL A 329 -5.15 -9.45 -0.19
C VAL A 329 -6.17 -10.11 0.74
N GLY A 330 -6.91 -11.11 0.24
CA GLY A 330 -7.89 -11.83 1.04
C GLY A 330 -7.25 -12.64 2.18
N LEU A 331 -6.09 -13.25 1.93
CA LEU A 331 -5.36 -13.99 2.97
C LEU A 331 -4.84 -13.03 4.07
N ALA A 332 -4.38 -11.85 3.70
CA ALA A 332 -3.99 -10.82 4.67
C ALA A 332 -5.18 -10.38 5.54
N ARG A 333 -6.37 -10.22 4.95
CA ARG A 333 -7.60 -9.87 5.68
C ARG A 333 -8.06 -10.98 6.65
N ALA A 334 -7.80 -12.24 6.33
CA ALA A 334 -8.15 -13.38 7.19
C ALA A 334 -7.52 -13.28 8.59
N VAL A 335 -6.34 -12.66 8.70
CA VAL A 335 -5.68 -12.39 10.00
C VAL A 335 -6.58 -11.54 10.90
N ILE A 336 -7.19 -10.50 10.35
CA ILE A 336 -8.11 -9.62 11.10
C ILE A 336 -9.36 -10.36 11.49
N VAL A 337 -9.95 -11.13 10.59
CA VAL A 337 -11.15 -11.95 10.86
C VAL A 337 -10.91 -12.86 12.07
N VAL A 338 -9.77 -13.54 12.13
CA VAL A 338 -9.41 -14.41 13.26
C VAL A 338 -9.33 -13.64 14.59
N LEU A 339 -8.72 -12.46 14.60
CA LEU A 339 -8.56 -11.64 15.80
C LEU A 339 -9.90 -11.05 16.27
N GLU A 340 -10.79 -10.68 15.33
CA GLU A 340 -12.15 -10.19 15.61
C GLU A 340 -13.01 -11.33 16.17
N ASP A 341 -13.04 -12.50 15.52
CA ASP A 341 -13.83 -13.66 15.96
C ASP A 341 -13.37 -14.20 17.32
N GLY A 342 -12.07 -14.16 17.59
CA GLY A 342 -11.47 -14.52 18.88
C GLY A 342 -11.66 -13.46 19.97
N GLN A 343 -12.20 -12.28 19.63
CA GLN A 343 -12.40 -11.14 20.56
C GLN A 343 -11.11 -10.71 21.29
N VAL A 344 -9.95 -10.85 20.64
CA VAL A 344 -8.65 -10.48 21.23
C VAL A 344 -8.12 -9.13 20.74
N LEU A 345 -8.73 -8.56 19.70
CA LEU A 345 -8.28 -7.30 19.12
C LEU A 345 -8.35 -6.15 20.13
N ASP A 346 -9.47 -6.00 20.83
CA ASP A 346 -9.66 -4.94 21.83
C ASP A 346 -8.71 -5.11 23.02
N THR A 347 -8.42 -6.35 23.42
CA THR A 347 -7.42 -6.66 24.47
C THR A 347 -6.02 -6.24 24.05
N ILE A 348 -5.65 -6.48 22.79
CA ILE A 348 -4.35 -6.05 22.25
C ILE A 348 -4.24 -4.51 22.27
N VAL A 349 -5.30 -3.81 21.85
CA VAL A 349 -5.34 -2.33 21.86
C VAL A 349 -5.22 -1.81 23.29
N HIS A 350 -5.95 -2.38 24.24
CA HIS A 350 -5.86 -2.02 25.66
C HIS A 350 -4.44 -2.27 26.20
N ALA A 351 -3.87 -3.44 25.95
CA ALA A 351 -2.52 -3.77 26.42
C ALA A 351 -1.42 -2.88 25.82
N LEU A 352 -1.62 -2.32 24.63
CA LEU A 352 -0.69 -1.37 24.00
C LEU A 352 -0.79 0.03 24.58
N SER A 353 -1.94 0.42 25.18
CA SER A 353 -2.14 1.76 25.73
C SER A 353 -1.66 1.89 27.18
N VAL A 354 -1.93 0.91 28.02
CA VAL A 354 -1.62 0.95 29.47
C VAL A 354 -0.15 1.29 29.78
N PRO A 355 0.86 0.73 29.12
CA PRO A 355 2.25 1.06 29.41
C PRO A 355 2.63 2.51 29.13
N LEU A 356 1.85 3.21 28.33
CA LEU A 356 2.13 4.59 27.91
C LEU A 356 1.76 5.63 28.99
N GLU A 357 0.85 5.28 29.90
CA GLU A 357 0.29 6.19 30.92
C GLU A 357 1.34 6.78 31.87
N ASN A 358 2.45 6.07 32.06
CA ASN A 358 3.50 6.48 33.00
C ASN A 358 4.77 7.01 32.32
N LEU A 359 4.75 7.24 30.99
CA LEU A 359 5.90 7.71 30.25
C LEU A 359 5.98 9.24 30.20
N PRO A 360 7.20 9.82 30.19
CA PRO A 360 7.38 11.24 29.86
C PRO A 360 6.79 11.56 28.48
N SER A 361 6.24 12.78 28.29
CA SER A 361 5.46 13.19 27.11
C SER A 361 6.10 12.81 25.77
N VAL A 362 7.42 13.03 25.59
CA VAL A 362 8.12 12.67 24.34
C VAL A 362 8.14 11.15 24.13
N LEU A 363 8.42 10.38 25.18
CA LEU A 363 8.42 8.91 25.09
C LEU A 363 7.01 8.35 24.89
N ALA A 364 6.01 8.98 25.52
CA ALA A 364 4.60 8.63 25.30
C ALA A 364 4.17 8.86 23.84
N ALA A 365 4.53 10.00 23.25
CA ALA A 365 4.24 10.27 21.82
C ALA A 365 4.92 9.27 20.88
N ILE A 366 6.17 8.89 21.16
CA ILE A 366 6.89 7.83 20.41
C ILE A 366 6.23 6.47 20.66
N GLY A 367 5.81 6.19 21.90
CA GLY A 367 5.09 4.98 22.25
C GLY A 367 3.74 4.87 21.51
N MET A 368 2.97 5.96 21.40
CA MET A 368 1.75 6.03 20.59
C MET A 368 2.01 5.72 19.12
N PHE A 369 3.11 6.24 18.56
CA PHE A 369 3.54 5.91 17.21
C PHE A 369 3.86 4.41 17.05
N ILE A 370 4.64 3.84 17.98
CA ILE A 370 5.01 2.41 17.94
C ILE A 370 3.78 1.52 18.12
N SER A 371 2.88 1.85 19.05
CA SER A 371 1.62 1.12 19.27
C SER A 371 0.74 1.15 18.03
N SER A 372 0.62 2.31 17.39
CA SER A 372 -0.13 2.46 16.13
C SER A 372 0.52 1.67 14.99
N ALA A 373 1.86 1.65 14.91
CA ALA A 373 2.59 0.86 13.94
C ALA A 373 2.37 -0.65 14.13
N PHE A 374 2.37 -1.12 15.38
CA PHE A 374 2.07 -2.51 15.70
C PHE A 374 0.62 -2.86 15.36
N LEU A 375 -0.31 -1.98 15.74
CA LEU A 375 -1.73 -2.18 15.48
C LEU A 375 -2.03 -2.23 13.96
N ASN A 376 -1.33 -1.43 13.15
CA ASN A 376 -1.48 -1.47 11.70
C ASN A 376 -1.05 -2.81 11.07
N PHE A 377 -0.17 -3.57 11.71
CA PHE A 377 0.13 -4.93 11.26
C PHE A 377 -1.09 -5.84 11.36
N LEU A 378 -1.93 -5.63 12.38
CA LEU A 378 -3.14 -6.41 12.64
C LEU A 378 -4.36 -5.84 11.91
N VAL A 379 -4.53 -4.50 11.95
CA VAL A 379 -5.68 -3.78 11.39
C VAL A 379 -5.18 -2.82 10.31
N ASN A 380 -4.97 -3.35 9.12
CA ASN A 380 -4.46 -2.57 7.97
C ASN A 380 -5.57 -1.75 7.31
N SER A 381 -6.13 -0.80 8.06
CA SER A 381 -7.18 0.11 7.62
C SER A 381 -7.07 1.43 8.38
N GLY A 382 -6.62 2.49 7.72
CA GLY A 382 -6.39 3.78 8.40
C GLY A 382 -7.61 4.34 9.11
N SER A 383 -8.80 4.32 8.48
CA SER A 383 -10.05 4.73 9.14
C SER A 383 -10.46 3.76 10.26
N GLY A 384 -10.40 2.45 10.01
CA GLY A 384 -10.72 1.43 11.02
C GLY A 384 -9.80 1.52 12.23
N GLN A 385 -8.50 1.66 12.00
CA GLN A 385 -7.52 1.81 13.07
C GLN A 385 -7.74 3.11 13.87
N ALA A 386 -8.07 4.24 13.19
CA ALA A 386 -8.40 5.48 13.88
C ALA A 386 -9.59 5.32 14.84
N MET A 387 -10.65 4.64 14.39
CA MET A 387 -11.86 4.41 15.20
C MET A 387 -11.62 3.54 16.42
N ILE A 388 -10.66 2.63 16.36
CA ILE A 388 -10.32 1.73 17.47
C ILE A 388 -9.31 2.40 18.42
N SER A 389 -8.27 3.07 17.89
CA SER A 389 -7.15 3.55 18.69
C SER A 389 -7.31 4.97 19.20
N MET A 390 -7.89 5.89 18.42
CA MET A 390 -7.96 7.29 18.80
C MET A 390 -8.83 7.59 20.03
N PRO A 391 -9.95 6.88 20.28
CA PRO A 391 -10.69 7.05 21.53
C PRO A 391 -9.85 6.80 22.79
N MET A 392 -8.80 6.01 22.68
CA MET A 392 -7.86 5.75 23.77
C MET A 392 -6.64 6.68 23.73
N LEU A 393 -6.07 6.92 22.53
CA LEU A 393 -4.86 7.73 22.40
C LEU A 393 -5.11 9.22 22.70
N ALA A 394 -6.30 9.76 22.41
CA ALA A 394 -6.58 11.18 22.66
C ALA A 394 -6.68 11.50 24.16
N PRO A 395 -7.48 10.79 25.01
CA PRO A 395 -7.46 10.99 26.46
C PRO A 395 -6.10 10.67 27.08
N LEU A 396 -5.42 9.65 26.61
CA LEU A 396 -4.08 9.28 27.08
C LEU A 396 -3.09 10.45 26.82
N ALA A 397 -3.16 11.10 25.67
CA ALA A 397 -2.30 12.24 25.36
C ALA A 397 -2.47 13.38 26.39
N ASP A 398 -3.72 13.69 26.76
CA ASP A 398 -4.01 14.71 27.79
C ASP A 398 -3.39 14.33 29.15
N MET A 399 -3.47 13.03 29.53
CA MET A 399 -2.92 12.53 30.81
C MET A 399 -1.39 12.63 30.87
N VAL A 400 -0.69 12.39 29.75
CA VAL A 400 0.79 12.36 29.70
C VAL A 400 1.39 13.70 29.23
N GLY A 401 0.57 14.75 29.11
CA GLY A 401 1.02 16.09 28.70
C GLY A 401 1.47 16.18 27.25
N VAL A 402 0.84 15.41 26.37
CA VAL A 402 1.00 15.45 24.91
C VAL A 402 -0.24 16.11 24.31
N THR A 403 -0.09 17.00 23.35
CA THR A 403 -1.27 17.57 22.67
C THR A 403 -1.96 16.49 21.84
N ARG A 404 -3.28 16.53 21.77
CA ARG A 404 -4.08 15.62 20.95
C ARG A 404 -3.66 15.66 19.46
N GLN A 405 -3.16 16.82 19.00
CA GLN A 405 -2.66 16.97 17.63
C GLN A 405 -1.40 16.14 17.37
N VAL A 406 -0.49 16.04 18.36
CA VAL A 406 0.69 15.15 18.30
C VAL A 406 0.25 13.69 18.34
N ALA A 407 -0.75 13.34 19.15
CA ALA A 407 -1.30 11.97 19.18
C ALA A 407 -1.90 11.56 17.82
N VAL A 408 -2.67 12.45 17.19
CA VAL A 408 -3.18 12.23 15.82
C VAL A 408 -2.04 11.99 14.82
N GLN A 409 -0.94 12.73 14.94
CA GLN A 409 0.20 12.55 14.05
C GLN A 409 0.99 11.27 14.37
N ALA A 410 1.08 10.89 15.64
CA ALA A 410 1.70 9.63 16.06
C ALA A 410 0.92 8.42 15.48
N PHE A 411 -0.41 8.47 15.58
CA PHE A 411 -1.30 7.51 14.91
C PHE A 411 -1.05 7.48 13.41
N GLN A 412 -1.08 8.64 12.73
CA GLN A 412 -0.92 8.74 11.28
C GLN A 412 0.42 8.20 10.79
N PHE A 413 1.51 8.46 11.51
CA PHE A 413 2.82 7.89 11.18
C PHE A 413 2.84 6.38 11.39
N GLY A 414 2.23 5.87 12.47
CA GLY A 414 2.18 4.44 12.75
C GLY A 414 1.43 3.66 11.68
N ASP A 415 0.25 4.13 11.31
CA ASP A 415 -0.54 3.57 10.21
C ASP A 415 0.18 3.73 8.88
N GLY A 416 0.52 4.94 8.49
CA GLY A 416 1.00 5.24 7.15
C GLY A 416 2.34 4.56 6.81
N LEU A 417 3.37 4.75 7.64
CA LEU A 417 4.72 4.26 7.35
C LEU A 417 4.76 2.75 7.17
N THR A 418 4.09 2.01 8.05
CA THR A 418 4.15 0.56 8.07
C THR A 418 3.39 -0.11 6.93
N ASN A 419 2.41 0.57 6.33
CA ASN A 419 1.76 0.13 5.10
C ASN A 419 2.74 -0.08 3.93
N SER A 420 3.91 0.59 3.96
CA SER A 420 4.92 0.45 2.91
C SER A 420 5.77 -0.82 3.01
N ILE A 421 5.73 -1.52 4.14
CA ILE A 421 6.57 -2.71 4.40
C ILE A 421 5.79 -3.96 4.78
N PHE A 422 4.61 -3.85 5.40
CA PHE A 422 3.91 -5.01 5.92
C PHE A 422 3.23 -5.84 4.82
N PRO A 423 3.41 -7.16 4.81
CA PRO A 423 2.74 -8.04 3.85
C PRO A 423 1.24 -8.17 4.12
N THR A 424 0.76 -7.74 5.29
CA THR A 424 -0.67 -7.62 5.61
C THR A 424 -1.33 -6.44 4.90
N SER A 425 -0.54 -5.50 4.33
CA SER A 425 -1.08 -4.40 3.53
C SER A 425 -1.55 -4.89 2.17
N GLY A 426 -2.86 -5.03 2.00
CA GLY A 426 -3.48 -5.45 0.75
C GLY A 426 -3.13 -4.52 -0.42
N ILE A 427 -3.05 -3.20 -0.18
CA ILE A 427 -2.68 -2.21 -1.19
C ILE A 427 -1.24 -2.39 -1.65
N LEU A 428 -0.30 -2.65 -0.71
CA LEU A 428 1.09 -2.95 -1.05
C LEU A 428 1.18 -4.21 -1.90
N MET A 429 0.56 -5.30 -1.43
CA MET A 429 0.66 -6.59 -2.12
C MET A 429 0.04 -6.56 -3.50
N ALA A 430 -1.11 -5.89 -3.65
CA ALA A 430 -1.75 -5.66 -4.94
C ALA A 430 -0.87 -4.81 -5.88
N SER A 431 -0.26 -3.74 -5.37
CA SER A 431 0.66 -2.87 -6.14
C SER A 431 1.88 -3.64 -6.64
N LEU A 432 2.46 -4.46 -5.77
CA LEU A 432 3.60 -5.31 -6.12
C LEU A 432 3.23 -6.38 -7.16
N ALA A 433 2.03 -6.96 -7.06
CA ALA A 433 1.52 -7.91 -8.03
C ALA A 433 1.38 -7.29 -9.43
N VAL A 434 0.77 -6.10 -9.52
CA VAL A 434 0.64 -5.35 -10.78
C VAL A 434 2.00 -5.07 -11.43
N ALA A 435 3.02 -4.77 -10.62
CA ALA A 435 4.37 -4.51 -11.11
C ALA A 435 5.20 -5.79 -11.38
N GLY A 436 4.72 -6.97 -10.96
CA GLY A 436 5.52 -8.20 -11.00
C GLY A 436 6.74 -8.18 -10.07
N VAL A 437 6.67 -7.46 -8.95
CA VAL A 437 7.77 -7.30 -7.98
C VAL A 437 7.52 -8.19 -6.76
N PRO A 438 8.40 -9.16 -6.45
CA PRO A 438 8.30 -9.94 -5.23
C PRO A 438 8.42 -9.04 -3.98
N TRP A 439 7.59 -9.26 -2.96
CA TRP A 439 7.61 -8.50 -1.72
C TRP A 439 9.00 -8.43 -1.07
N THR A 440 9.74 -9.53 -1.07
CA THR A 440 11.09 -9.59 -0.50
C THR A 440 12.09 -8.67 -1.21
N LYS A 441 11.94 -8.48 -2.53
CA LYS A 441 12.75 -7.57 -3.34
C LYS A 441 12.36 -6.11 -3.07
N TRP A 442 11.06 -5.85 -2.94
CA TRP A 442 10.55 -4.55 -2.51
C TRP A 442 11.05 -4.19 -1.12
N LEU A 443 10.92 -5.10 -0.15
CA LEU A 443 11.39 -4.88 1.21
C LEU A 443 12.88 -4.52 1.24
N LYS A 444 13.71 -5.22 0.48
CA LYS A 444 15.14 -4.90 0.35
C LYS A 444 15.39 -3.47 -0.18
N PHE A 445 14.53 -2.99 -1.08
CA PHE A 445 14.61 -1.63 -1.61
C PHE A 445 14.14 -0.60 -0.61
N ILE A 446 12.92 -0.77 -0.06
CA ILE A 446 12.26 0.26 0.72
C ILE A 446 12.79 0.38 2.15
N PHE A 447 13.34 -0.68 2.73
CA PHE A 447 13.71 -0.74 4.15
C PHE A 447 14.66 0.38 4.60
N PRO A 448 15.73 0.74 3.87
CA PRO A 448 16.57 1.87 4.26
C PRO A 448 15.82 3.21 4.24
N LEU A 449 14.92 3.40 3.26
CA LEU A 449 14.08 4.60 3.18
C LEU A 449 13.03 4.62 4.31
N PHE A 450 12.44 3.48 4.62
CA PHE A 450 11.53 3.32 5.75
C PHE A 450 12.17 3.71 7.08
N ILE A 451 13.40 3.24 7.36
CA ILE A 451 14.14 3.63 8.57
C ILE A 451 14.38 5.15 8.59
N ALA A 452 14.73 5.76 7.48
CA ALA A 452 14.90 7.20 7.40
C ALA A 452 13.57 7.96 7.65
N TRP A 453 12.45 7.47 7.13
CA TRP A 453 11.12 8.01 7.44
C TRP A 453 10.77 7.87 8.93
N VAL A 454 11.05 6.72 9.55
CA VAL A 454 10.86 6.50 11.00
C VAL A 454 11.66 7.49 11.83
N VAL A 455 12.94 7.71 11.48
CA VAL A 455 13.78 8.70 12.16
C VAL A 455 13.18 10.11 12.03
N ILE A 456 12.74 10.50 10.84
CA ILE A 456 12.06 11.78 10.62
C ILE A 456 10.78 11.86 11.46
N ALA A 457 9.97 10.81 11.50
CA ALA A 457 8.73 10.78 12.30
C ALA A 457 9.02 10.98 13.80
N ILE A 458 10.02 10.29 14.36
CA ILE A 458 10.43 10.43 15.75
C ILE A 458 10.90 11.86 16.03
N ILE A 459 11.74 12.44 15.17
CA ILE A 459 12.23 13.82 15.30
C ILE A 459 11.05 14.80 15.27
N MET A 460 10.13 14.64 14.32
CA MET A 460 9.00 15.54 14.15
C MET A 460 7.97 15.42 15.29
N LEU A 461 7.74 14.22 15.82
CA LEU A 461 6.92 14.04 17.04
C LEU A 461 7.58 14.71 18.24
N THR A 462 8.89 14.53 18.42
CA THR A 462 9.65 15.18 19.48
C THR A 462 9.54 16.71 19.39
N ILE A 463 9.73 17.28 18.20
CA ILE A 463 9.56 18.72 17.97
C ILE A 463 8.11 19.12 18.28
N GLY A 464 7.12 18.36 17.82
CA GLY A 464 5.71 18.62 18.07
C GLY A 464 5.38 18.70 19.57
N VAL A 465 5.92 17.79 20.38
CA VAL A 465 5.77 17.82 21.84
C VAL A 465 6.47 19.06 22.43
N MET A 466 7.73 19.34 22.03
CA MET A 466 8.52 20.45 22.58
C MET A 466 7.90 21.83 22.30
N ILE A 467 7.27 22.02 21.15
CA ILE A 467 6.61 23.29 20.80
C ILE A 467 5.13 23.33 21.20
N ASN A 468 4.63 22.29 21.89
CA ASN A 468 3.19 22.12 22.18
C ASN A 468 2.33 22.32 20.93
N TRP A 469 2.68 21.62 19.83
CA TRP A 469 2.03 21.76 18.54
C TRP A 469 0.54 21.42 18.62
N GLY A 470 -0.30 22.40 18.33
CA GLY A 470 -1.74 22.36 18.56
C GLY A 470 -2.09 22.88 19.96
N PRO A 471 -3.36 22.88 20.36
CA PRO A 471 -4.54 22.42 19.65
C PRO A 471 -4.89 23.31 18.48
N PHE A 472 -4.48 24.47 18.49
CA PHE A 472 -4.47 25.61 17.57
C PHE A 472 -4.51 26.91 18.32
#